data_8c5171637e9fda4c0ca1f71f77a60426
#
_entry.id   8c5171637e9fda4c0ca1f71f77a60426
#
_cell.length_a   1.000
_cell.length_b   1.000
_cell.length_c   1.000
_cell.angle_alpha   90.00
_cell.angle_beta   90.00
_cell.angle_gamma   90.00
#
_symmetry.space_group_name_H-M   'P 1'
#
loop_
_entity.id
_entity.type
_entity.pdbx_description
1 polymer ?
#
loop_
_entity_poly.entity_id
_entity_poly.type
_entity_poly.pdbx_seq_one_letter_code
_entity_poly.pdbx_strand_id
1 'polypeptide(L)'
;MIIVGLVVVAATAAVVPALATAQSCPLAPLIPCQAPRQPSAGAGTEEKPATAPRKLPPPLAIGLTEGDPRLLVPAGPTSRAAAKVVALKPNYVRVLVPWERLQPIKGRKPNWDAPPGGCPRINPGCRSPLGLRSVLRAIKHRQDADGGWKILAVPYFTPTWAATGGFRGCQRARSRTPRAQMPSIAPYRTFLRGMNALADKVGVKIDYITPWNEPNHPGFLQPQRATCNRRSKALAPRAYAKLVRAAQKELRYEQTIVLGSLAGLQQPRVYGAGAAEFIKGLPRDVACIEGPFAQHAYIGTPGRRGREPRRANPASAARHSLIDDVLAALDAKRCAQIKQIWIGETGTFDHRCEAMSAALRAWARNDRVDAAFQYTFREAHAFPVGLVSPSLKVTYSSYRAWFAFAGGPEKVPASPC
;
A
#
# COMPACT_ATOMS: atom_id res chain seq x y z
N MET A 1 -35.16 -25.81 -38.64
CA MET A 1 -34.86 -27.19 -38.90
C MET A 1 -33.59 -27.26 -39.70
N ILE A 2 -32.48 -27.56 -39.04
CA ILE A 2 -31.25 -28.21 -39.51
C ILE A 2 -30.35 -28.23 -38.29
N ILE A 3 -30.15 -29.47 -37.76
CA ILE A 3 -29.25 -29.81 -36.65
C ILE A 3 -27.92 -30.18 -37.29
N VAL A 4 -26.82 -29.56 -36.85
CA VAL A 4 -25.47 -30.01 -37.20
C VAL A 4 -24.80 -30.44 -35.89
N GLY A 5 -24.56 -31.74 -35.80
CA GLY A 5 -23.88 -32.36 -34.68
C GLY A 5 -22.36 -32.16 -34.74
N LEU A 6 -21.76 -31.90 -33.61
CA LEU A 6 -20.32 -31.82 -33.42
C LEU A 6 -19.86 -33.14 -32.77
N VAL A 7 -19.00 -33.89 -33.46
CA VAL A 7 -18.34 -35.08 -32.96
C VAL A 7 -17.07 -34.65 -32.23
N VAL A 8 -16.98 -35.02 -30.96
CA VAL A 8 -15.77 -34.85 -30.15
C VAL A 8 -15.02 -36.21 -30.17
N VAL A 9 -13.81 -36.22 -30.69
CA VAL A 9 -12.87 -37.35 -30.60
C VAL A 9 -11.95 -37.15 -29.40
N ALA A 10 -12.08 -38.00 -28.41
CA ALA A 10 -11.19 -38.05 -27.26
C ALA A 10 -10.01 -38.99 -27.58
N ALA A 11 -8.79 -38.49 -27.54
CA ALA A 11 -7.56 -39.29 -27.62
C ALA A 11 -7.07 -39.58 -26.18
N THR A 12 -7.11 -40.84 -25.80
CA THR A 12 -6.54 -41.38 -24.55
C THR A 12 -5.08 -41.76 -24.79
N ALA A 13 -4.16 -41.10 -24.11
CA ALA A 13 -2.76 -41.52 -24.04
C ALA A 13 -2.57 -42.47 -22.84
N ALA A 14 -2.13 -43.70 -23.12
CA ALA A 14 -1.80 -44.68 -22.10
C ALA A 14 -0.39 -44.46 -21.56
N VAL A 15 -0.27 -44.33 -20.25
CA VAL A 15 1.02 -44.32 -19.53
C VAL A 15 1.30 -45.72 -19.05
N VAL A 16 2.43 -46.30 -19.51
CA VAL A 16 2.97 -47.59 -19.07
C VAL A 16 3.88 -47.36 -17.85
N PRO A 17 3.67 -48.04 -16.72
CA PRO A 17 4.61 -47.98 -15.61
C PRO A 17 5.77 -48.96 -15.80
N ALA A 18 6.99 -48.48 -15.63
CA ALA A 18 8.19 -49.33 -15.59
C ALA A 18 8.26 -50.07 -14.23
N LEU A 19 8.28 -51.41 -14.33
CA LEU A 19 8.51 -52.31 -13.21
C LEU A 19 10.01 -52.33 -12.85
N ALA A 20 10.32 -51.90 -11.63
CA ALA A 20 11.63 -52.09 -11.01
C ALA A 20 11.67 -53.51 -10.40
N THR A 21 12.56 -54.36 -10.90
CA THR A 21 12.83 -55.69 -10.36
C THR A 21 13.65 -55.58 -9.06
N ALA A 22 13.05 -56.01 -7.96
CA ALA A 22 13.75 -56.24 -6.71
C ALA A 22 14.52 -57.54 -6.73
N GLN A 23 15.83 -57.51 -6.57
CA GLN A 23 16.67 -58.69 -6.30
C GLN A 23 16.57 -59.07 -4.83
N SER A 24 16.06 -60.26 -4.57
CA SER A 24 16.00 -60.88 -3.23
C SER A 24 17.36 -61.52 -2.88
N CYS A 25 17.91 -61.14 -1.72
CA CYS A 25 19.03 -61.90 -1.11
C CYS A 25 18.49 -63.00 -0.20
N PRO A 26 19.05 -64.23 -0.21
CA PRO A 26 18.66 -65.29 0.70
C PRO A 26 19.34 -65.15 2.07
N LEU A 27 18.61 -65.54 3.11
CA LEU A 27 18.99 -65.59 4.52
C LEU A 27 20.07 -66.64 4.77
N ALA A 28 21.22 -66.26 5.37
CA ALA A 28 22.06 -67.12 6.23
C ALA A 28 23.09 -66.25 7.01
N PRO A 29 23.66 -66.74 8.15
CA PRO A 29 23.99 -65.87 9.28
C PRO A 29 25.44 -65.41 9.33
N LEU A 30 25.62 -64.23 9.95
CA LEU A 30 26.81 -63.77 10.69
C LEU A 30 28.20 -63.87 10.00
N ILE A 31 28.48 -62.96 9.08
CA ILE A 31 29.87 -62.47 8.85
C ILE A 31 29.76 -61.01 8.29
N PRO A 32 30.51 -60.03 8.81
CA PRO A 32 30.46 -58.66 8.26
C PRO A 32 31.24 -58.63 6.94
N CYS A 33 30.57 -58.26 5.83
CA CYS A 33 31.20 -57.98 4.55
C CYS A 33 32.04 -56.73 4.64
N GLN A 34 33.36 -56.86 4.64
CA GLN A 34 34.26 -55.75 4.38
C GLN A 34 34.26 -55.45 2.87
N ALA A 35 33.90 -54.24 2.50
CA ALA A 35 34.06 -53.73 1.15
C ALA A 35 35.55 -53.52 0.80
N PRO A 36 35.96 -53.80 -0.44
CA PRO A 36 37.37 -53.54 -0.83
C PRO A 36 37.67 -52.05 -0.87
N ARG A 37 38.78 -51.65 -0.24
CA ARG A 37 39.33 -50.30 -0.32
C ARG A 37 39.74 -50.01 -1.76
N GLN A 38 39.09 -49.02 -2.38
CA GLN A 38 39.64 -48.41 -3.59
C GLN A 38 40.75 -47.44 -3.27
N PRO A 39 41.76 -47.29 -4.15
CA PRO A 39 42.90 -46.41 -3.93
C PRO A 39 42.47 -44.93 -4.05
N SER A 40 43.00 -44.12 -3.17
CA SER A 40 42.85 -42.68 -3.14
C SER A 40 43.38 -42.04 -4.43
N ALA A 41 42.50 -41.56 -5.28
CA ALA A 41 42.82 -40.70 -6.41
C ALA A 41 42.57 -39.24 -5.97
N GLY A 42 43.44 -38.41 -6.41
CA GLY A 42 43.74 -37.01 -6.15
C GLY A 42 42.65 -36.04 -5.76
N ALA A 43 43.10 -35.03 -5.04
CA ALA A 43 42.36 -33.84 -4.66
C ALA A 43 41.66 -33.16 -5.85
N GLY A 44 40.36 -33.46 -6.05
CA GLY A 44 39.50 -32.71 -6.90
C GLY A 44 38.99 -31.48 -6.14
N THR A 45 39.25 -30.31 -6.67
CA THR A 45 38.66 -29.05 -6.24
C THR A 45 37.12 -29.22 -6.24
N GLU A 46 36.49 -29.14 -5.07
CA GLU A 46 35.04 -29.08 -4.95
C GLU A 46 34.54 -27.85 -5.68
N GLU A 47 34.00 -28.05 -6.86
CA GLU A 47 33.24 -27.02 -7.59
C GLU A 47 31.97 -26.72 -6.79
N LYS A 48 31.97 -25.55 -6.15
CA LYS A 48 30.84 -25.05 -5.37
C LYS A 48 29.60 -25.11 -6.26
N PRO A 49 28.49 -25.79 -5.85
CA PRO A 49 27.32 -25.91 -6.69
C PRO A 49 26.85 -24.54 -7.15
N ALA A 50 26.70 -24.38 -8.47
CA ALA A 50 26.23 -23.16 -9.09
C ALA A 50 24.92 -22.75 -8.39
N THR A 51 24.95 -21.59 -7.72
CA THR A 51 23.77 -21.02 -7.08
C THR A 51 22.67 -20.91 -8.15
N ALA A 52 21.52 -21.57 -7.91
CA ALA A 52 20.37 -21.47 -8.78
C ALA A 52 20.11 -20.00 -9.15
N PRO A 53 19.75 -19.67 -10.40
CA PRO A 53 19.57 -18.31 -10.83
C PRO A 53 18.57 -17.63 -9.91
N ARG A 54 19.04 -16.57 -9.23
CA ARG A 54 18.23 -15.77 -8.30
C ARG A 54 17.06 -15.18 -9.08
N LYS A 55 15.85 -15.64 -8.78
CA LYS A 55 14.64 -15.09 -9.40
C LYS A 55 14.64 -13.59 -9.19
N LEU A 56 14.68 -12.83 -10.27
CA LEU A 56 14.63 -11.37 -10.19
C LEU A 56 13.39 -10.95 -9.39
N PRO A 57 13.50 -9.98 -8.48
CA PRO A 57 12.35 -9.49 -7.75
C PRO A 57 11.32 -8.93 -8.75
N PRO A 58 10.01 -9.07 -8.48
CA PRO A 58 8.99 -8.49 -9.33
C PRO A 58 9.22 -6.98 -9.44
N PRO A 59 8.92 -6.36 -10.59
CA PRO A 59 9.13 -4.93 -10.79
C PRO A 59 8.31 -4.13 -9.77
N LEU A 60 8.92 -3.08 -9.18
CA LEU A 60 8.24 -2.15 -8.28
C LEU A 60 7.02 -1.55 -8.97
N ALA A 61 5.84 -1.85 -8.47
CA ALA A 61 4.59 -1.30 -8.99
C ALA A 61 4.43 0.17 -8.59
N ILE A 62 3.90 0.98 -9.50
CA ILE A 62 3.65 2.39 -9.25
C ILE A 62 2.20 2.60 -8.86
N GLY A 63 1.99 3.34 -7.77
CA GLY A 63 0.70 3.81 -7.33
C GLY A 63 0.63 5.35 -7.30
N LEU A 64 -0.57 5.86 -7.37
CA LEU A 64 -0.85 7.29 -7.29
C LEU A 64 -2.01 7.54 -6.34
N THR A 65 -1.84 8.45 -5.38
CA THR A 65 -2.96 8.99 -4.61
C THR A 65 -3.56 10.17 -5.36
N GLU A 66 -4.77 10.02 -5.90
CA GLU A 66 -5.48 11.08 -6.57
C GLU A 66 -7.00 10.93 -6.38
N GLY A 67 -7.66 12.02 -6.07
CA GLY A 67 -9.11 12.08 -5.82
C GLY A 67 -9.85 13.06 -6.72
N ASP A 68 -9.20 13.70 -7.69
CA ASP A 68 -9.85 14.58 -8.66
C ASP A 68 -10.13 13.81 -9.97
N PRO A 69 -11.38 13.43 -10.25
CA PRO A 69 -11.72 12.66 -11.45
C PRO A 69 -11.35 13.37 -12.75
N ARG A 70 -11.23 14.70 -12.74
CA ARG A 70 -10.78 15.49 -13.91
C ARG A 70 -9.31 15.29 -14.25
N LEU A 71 -8.50 14.79 -13.29
CA LEU A 71 -7.10 14.44 -13.50
C LEU A 71 -6.92 12.98 -13.93
N LEU A 72 -7.97 12.16 -13.80
CA LEU A 72 -7.94 10.75 -14.22
C LEU A 72 -8.40 10.55 -15.66
N VAL A 73 -9.18 11.50 -16.22
CA VAL A 73 -9.67 11.45 -17.60
C VAL A 73 -9.22 12.72 -18.34
N PRO A 74 -8.44 12.60 -19.44
CA PRO A 74 -7.99 13.76 -20.22
C PRO A 74 -9.13 14.45 -20.96
N ALA A 75 -9.82 15.35 -20.30
CA ALA A 75 -10.92 16.14 -20.87
C ALA A 75 -10.96 17.56 -20.30
N GLY A 76 -11.37 18.52 -21.11
CA GLY A 76 -11.57 19.90 -20.71
C GLY A 76 -10.28 20.62 -20.24
N PRO A 77 -10.43 21.62 -19.35
CA PRO A 77 -9.31 22.48 -18.93
C PRO A 77 -8.15 21.77 -18.23
N THR A 78 -8.37 20.57 -17.71
CA THR A 78 -7.35 19.76 -17.03
C THR A 78 -6.70 18.71 -17.95
N SER A 79 -7.06 18.65 -19.23
CA SER A 79 -6.64 17.59 -20.16
C SER A 79 -5.12 17.39 -20.22
N ARG A 80 -4.34 18.48 -20.29
CA ARG A 80 -2.87 18.41 -20.29
C ARG A 80 -2.30 17.77 -19.01
N ALA A 81 -2.87 18.11 -17.85
CA ALA A 81 -2.44 17.53 -16.57
C ALA A 81 -2.87 16.06 -16.45
N ALA A 82 -4.10 15.75 -16.87
CA ALA A 82 -4.60 14.38 -16.91
C ALA A 82 -3.80 13.48 -17.86
N ALA A 83 -3.38 13.99 -19.03
CA ALA A 83 -2.49 13.25 -19.92
C ALA A 83 -1.16 12.85 -19.25
N LYS A 84 -0.62 13.70 -18.36
CA LYS A 84 0.57 13.36 -17.57
C LYS A 84 0.28 12.28 -16.53
N VAL A 85 -0.90 12.28 -15.90
CA VAL A 85 -1.32 11.21 -15.00
C VAL A 85 -1.39 9.88 -15.74
N VAL A 86 -2.03 9.86 -16.90
CA VAL A 86 -2.13 8.66 -17.76
C VAL A 86 -0.75 8.18 -18.22
N ALA A 87 0.17 9.10 -18.54
CA ALA A 87 1.53 8.76 -18.95
C ALA A 87 2.36 8.08 -17.84
N LEU A 88 2.01 8.24 -16.57
CA LEU A 88 2.62 7.50 -15.45
C LEU A 88 2.23 6.02 -15.44
N LYS A 89 1.16 5.61 -16.17
CA LYS A 89 0.67 4.22 -16.22
C LYS A 89 0.60 3.56 -14.84
N PRO A 90 -0.10 4.14 -13.86
CA PRO A 90 -0.11 3.61 -12.51
C PRO A 90 -0.77 2.24 -12.47
N ASN A 91 -0.16 1.30 -11.75
CA ASN A 91 -0.74 -0.01 -11.47
C ASN A 91 -1.90 0.11 -10.47
N TYR A 92 -1.78 1.09 -9.56
CA TYR A 92 -2.72 1.30 -8.46
C TYR A 92 -3.14 2.76 -8.36
N VAL A 93 -4.41 2.96 -8.00
CA VAL A 93 -4.92 4.28 -7.57
C VAL A 93 -5.37 4.17 -6.12
N ARG A 94 -4.75 4.96 -5.27
CA ARG A 94 -5.11 5.08 -3.87
C ARG A 94 -6.13 6.18 -3.69
N VAL A 95 -7.32 5.80 -3.26
CA VAL A 95 -8.48 6.69 -3.12
C VAL A 95 -8.76 6.94 -1.64
N LEU A 96 -8.59 8.18 -1.20
CA LEU A 96 -8.92 8.61 0.14
C LEU A 96 -10.44 8.79 0.30
N VAL A 97 -11.03 8.13 1.29
CA VAL A 97 -12.47 8.09 1.52
C VAL A 97 -12.81 8.74 2.88
N PRO A 98 -13.01 10.07 2.94
CA PRO A 98 -13.25 10.81 4.18
C PRO A 98 -14.67 10.58 4.71
N TRP A 99 -14.87 9.59 5.56
CA TRP A 99 -16.18 9.19 6.05
C TRP A 99 -16.96 10.34 6.70
N GLU A 100 -16.29 11.18 7.52
CA GLU A 100 -16.95 12.35 8.16
C GLU A 100 -17.61 13.29 7.15
N ARG A 101 -17.06 13.40 5.93
CA ARG A 101 -17.57 14.26 4.87
C ARG A 101 -18.70 13.61 4.09
N LEU A 102 -18.57 12.32 3.87
CA LEU A 102 -19.54 11.55 3.09
C LEU A 102 -20.82 11.26 3.88
N GLN A 103 -20.72 11.15 5.21
CA GLN A 103 -21.86 10.83 6.08
C GLN A 103 -21.84 11.66 7.37
N PRO A 104 -22.02 12.99 7.30
CA PRO A 104 -21.95 13.85 8.48
C PRO A 104 -23.13 13.69 9.43
N ILE A 105 -24.27 13.15 8.97
CA ILE A 105 -25.54 13.06 9.71
C ILE A 105 -25.88 11.59 10.01
N LYS A 106 -26.12 11.31 11.31
CA LYS A 106 -26.58 9.99 11.77
C LYS A 106 -27.90 9.58 11.09
N GLY A 107 -28.00 8.31 10.71
CA GLY A 107 -29.23 7.75 10.10
C GLY A 107 -29.40 8.07 8.61
N ARG A 108 -28.64 8.99 8.04
CA ARG A 108 -28.66 9.24 6.59
C ARG A 108 -27.65 8.34 5.86
N LYS A 109 -27.99 7.95 4.63
CA LYS A 109 -27.04 7.25 3.74
C LYS A 109 -25.86 8.18 3.40
N PRO A 110 -24.66 7.63 3.14
CA PRO A 110 -23.53 8.43 2.66
C PRO A 110 -23.89 9.16 1.37
N ASN A 111 -23.51 10.43 1.29
CA ASN A 111 -23.59 11.20 0.05
C ASN A 111 -22.28 10.99 -0.75
N TRP A 112 -22.31 10.03 -1.66
CA TRP A 112 -21.16 9.66 -2.49
C TRP A 112 -20.78 10.71 -3.53
N ASP A 113 -21.62 11.73 -3.72
CA ASP A 113 -21.40 12.85 -4.62
C ASP A 113 -20.89 14.11 -3.88
N ALA A 114 -20.78 14.03 -2.54
CA ALA A 114 -20.20 15.11 -1.75
C ALA A 114 -18.73 15.32 -2.12
N PRO A 115 -18.29 16.56 -2.35
CA PRO A 115 -16.90 16.86 -2.66
C PRO A 115 -15.98 16.37 -1.53
N PRO A 116 -14.84 15.73 -1.86
CA PRO A 116 -13.85 15.40 -0.85
C PRO A 116 -13.35 16.70 -0.21
N GLY A 117 -13.47 16.82 1.10
CA GLY A 117 -12.91 17.94 1.81
C GLY A 117 -11.38 17.81 1.82
N GLY A 118 -10.68 18.92 1.87
CA GLY A 118 -9.22 18.93 2.00
C GLY A 118 -8.55 20.05 1.22
N CYS A 119 -9.24 20.61 0.23
CA CYS A 119 -8.78 21.82 -0.43
C CYS A 119 -9.20 23.05 0.36
N PRO A 120 -8.25 23.89 0.81
CA PRO A 120 -8.59 25.15 1.43
C PRO A 120 -9.49 25.98 0.52
N ARG A 121 -10.44 26.70 1.09
CA ARG A 121 -11.33 27.63 0.34
C ARG A 121 -10.58 28.63 -0.54
N ILE A 122 -9.30 28.86 -0.24
CA ILE A 122 -8.40 29.85 -0.84
C ILE A 122 -7.78 29.36 -2.17
N ASN A 123 -7.85 28.07 -2.49
CA ASN A 123 -7.26 27.56 -3.72
C ASN A 123 -8.35 27.07 -4.70
N PRO A 124 -8.82 27.94 -5.62
CA PRO A 124 -9.86 27.58 -6.59
C PRO A 124 -9.47 26.41 -7.50
N GLY A 125 -8.16 26.16 -7.73
CA GLY A 125 -7.66 25.02 -8.49
C GLY A 125 -7.79 23.68 -7.79
N CYS A 126 -7.94 23.67 -6.47
CA CYS A 126 -7.99 22.45 -5.65
C CYS A 126 -9.42 21.90 -5.45
N ARG A 127 -10.44 22.58 -5.95
CA ARG A 127 -11.83 22.12 -5.80
C ARG A 127 -12.14 21.09 -6.85
N SER A 128 -12.09 19.78 -6.50
CA SER A 128 -12.96 18.85 -7.21
C SER A 128 -14.40 19.06 -6.68
N PRO A 129 -15.33 19.53 -7.50
CA PRO A 129 -16.74 19.57 -7.11
C PRO A 129 -17.38 18.20 -7.09
N LEU A 130 -16.61 17.16 -7.41
CA LEU A 130 -17.08 15.82 -7.72
C LEU A 130 -16.67 14.84 -6.62
N GLY A 131 -17.62 14.05 -6.13
CA GLY A 131 -17.42 13.12 -5.04
C GLY A 131 -16.86 11.74 -5.47
N LEU A 132 -16.85 10.81 -4.51
CA LEU A 132 -16.29 9.46 -4.69
C LEU A 132 -16.90 8.71 -5.89
N ARG A 133 -18.21 8.86 -6.16
CA ARG A 133 -18.84 8.24 -7.32
C ARG A 133 -18.17 8.65 -8.63
N SER A 134 -17.87 9.92 -8.79
CA SER A 134 -17.21 10.44 -10.01
C SER A 134 -15.78 9.97 -10.11
N VAL A 135 -15.05 9.86 -8.98
CA VAL A 135 -13.69 9.27 -8.95
C VAL A 135 -13.72 7.83 -9.42
N LEU A 136 -14.64 7.01 -8.88
CA LEU A 136 -14.76 5.61 -9.28
C LEU A 136 -15.13 5.45 -10.77
N ARG A 137 -16.04 6.29 -11.30
CA ARG A 137 -16.36 6.30 -12.74
C ARG A 137 -15.14 6.66 -13.61
N ALA A 138 -14.34 7.63 -13.19
CA ALA A 138 -13.13 8.00 -13.90
C ALA A 138 -12.08 6.88 -13.89
N ILE A 139 -11.93 6.17 -12.76
CA ILE A 139 -11.06 4.98 -12.69
C ILE A 139 -11.60 3.87 -13.60
N LYS A 140 -12.91 3.60 -13.57
CA LYS A 140 -13.55 2.61 -14.48
C LYS A 140 -13.19 2.91 -15.94
N HIS A 141 -13.35 4.16 -16.35
CA HIS A 141 -13.00 4.59 -17.71
C HIS A 141 -11.53 4.30 -18.03
N ARG A 142 -10.60 4.49 -17.06
CA ARG A 142 -9.18 4.13 -17.25
C ARG A 142 -8.96 2.62 -17.29
N GLN A 143 -9.61 1.86 -16.43
CA GLN A 143 -9.53 0.39 -16.46
C GLN A 143 -9.98 -0.17 -17.81
N ASP A 144 -11.06 0.39 -18.39
CA ASP A 144 -11.57 -0.03 -19.68
C ASP A 144 -10.65 0.37 -20.85
N ALA A 145 -9.94 1.51 -20.73
CA ALA A 145 -9.09 2.03 -21.81
C ALA A 145 -7.67 1.44 -21.77
N ASP A 146 -7.08 1.29 -20.59
CA ASP A 146 -5.63 1.02 -20.42
C ASP A 146 -5.35 -0.31 -19.74
N GLY A 147 -6.34 -0.92 -19.07
CA GLY A 147 -6.13 -1.97 -18.08
C GLY A 147 -5.45 -1.42 -16.81
N GLY A 148 -5.15 -2.27 -15.85
CA GLY A 148 -4.50 -1.86 -14.59
C GLY A 148 -5.40 -1.00 -13.71
N TRP A 149 -4.87 0.04 -13.08
CA TRP A 149 -5.57 1.00 -12.22
C TRP A 149 -6.35 0.34 -11.08
N LYS A 150 -5.74 -0.67 -10.43
CA LYS A 150 -6.35 -1.34 -9.27
C LYS A 150 -6.61 -0.35 -8.15
N ILE A 151 -7.75 -0.48 -7.47
CA ILE A 151 -8.19 0.50 -6.47
C ILE A 151 -7.74 0.06 -5.08
N LEU A 152 -7.00 0.94 -4.38
CA LEU A 152 -6.77 0.89 -2.94
C LEU A 152 -7.66 1.94 -2.27
N ALA A 153 -8.76 1.52 -1.65
CA ALA A 153 -9.64 2.41 -0.89
C ALA A 153 -9.15 2.59 0.55
N VAL A 154 -9.13 3.84 1.01
CA VAL A 154 -8.64 4.20 2.35
C VAL A 154 -9.70 5.01 3.10
N PRO A 155 -10.64 4.36 3.80
CA PRO A 155 -11.57 5.06 4.69
C PRO A 155 -10.83 5.68 5.88
N TYR A 156 -11.22 6.91 6.25
CA TYR A 156 -10.64 7.64 7.38
C TYR A 156 -11.58 8.72 7.88
N PHE A 157 -11.25 9.28 9.03
CA PHE A 157 -12.02 10.30 9.74
C PHE A 157 -13.43 9.86 10.16
N THR A 158 -13.61 9.79 11.47
CA THR A 158 -14.87 9.40 12.09
C THR A 158 -15.87 10.55 12.09
N PRO A 159 -17.10 10.36 11.58
CA PRO A 159 -18.17 11.34 11.78
C PRO A 159 -18.46 11.52 13.27
N THR A 160 -18.81 12.74 13.68
CA THR A 160 -19.08 13.06 15.09
C THR A 160 -20.06 12.10 15.75
N TRP A 161 -21.13 11.73 15.05
CA TRP A 161 -22.16 10.82 15.54
C TRP A 161 -21.71 9.36 15.70
N ALA A 162 -20.64 8.96 15.00
CA ALA A 162 -20.08 7.60 15.05
C ALA A 162 -18.89 7.48 16.01
N ALA A 163 -18.39 8.59 16.54
CA ALA A 163 -17.29 8.60 17.49
C ALA A 163 -17.69 7.91 18.80
N THR A 164 -16.79 7.06 19.33
CA THR A 164 -17.11 6.25 20.54
C THR A 164 -17.26 7.06 21.82
N GLY A 165 -16.97 8.35 21.80
CA GLY A 165 -17.00 9.19 23.01
C GLY A 165 -16.02 8.74 24.09
N GLY A 166 -15.71 9.59 25.06
CA GLY A 166 -14.90 9.19 26.20
C GLY A 166 -13.46 8.81 25.84
N PHE A 167 -12.62 9.80 25.79
CA PHE A 167 -11.20 9.59 25.57
C PHE A 167 -10.53 9.09 26.85
N ARG A 168 -10.22 7.81 26.89
CA ARG A 168 -9.32 7.25 27.90
C ARG A 168 -7.92 7.20 27.31
N GLY A 169 -7.00 7.98 27.86
CA GLY A 169 -5.61 8.02 27.41
C GLY A 169 -5.11 9.45 27.11
N CYS A 170 -3.86 9.54 26.66
CA CYS A 170 -3.25 10.82 26.36
C CYS A 170 -3.79 11.42 25.07
N GLN A 171 -4.16 12.69 25.12
CA GLN A 171 -4.65 13.44 23.98
C GLN A 171 -4.04 14.83 23.93
N ARG A 172 -3.64 15.21 22.72
CA ARG A 172 -3.26 16.59 22.46
C ARG A 172 -4.53 17.45 22.32
N ALA A 173 -4.62 18.55 23.05
CA ALA A 173 -5.79 19.43 23.05
C ALA A 173 -6.29 19.82 21.64
N ARG A 174 -5.37 20.13 20.72
CA ARG A 174 -5.69 20.47 19.32
C ARG A 174 -6.14 19.30 18.46
N SER A 175 -5.97 18.06 18.93
CA SER A 175 -6.35 16.85 18.21
C SER A 175 -7.57 16.15 18.84
N ARG A 176 -8.24 16.78 19.79
CA ARG A 176 -9.50 16.30 20.41
C ARG A 176 -10.70 16.47 19.47
N THR A 177 -10.50 16.29 18.18
CA THR A 177 -11.59 16.37 17.22
C THR A 177 -12.29 15.04 17.09
N PRO A 178 -13.62 14.99 17.01
CA PRO A 178 -14.37 13.75 16.80
C PRO A 178 -13.82 12.89 15.64
N ARG A 179 -13.38 13.52 14.58
CA ARG A 179 -12.84 12.82 13.38
C ARG A 179 -11.62 11.95 13.63
N ALA A 180 -10.83 12.24 14.66
CA ALA A 180 -9.67 11.44 15.05
C ALA A 180 -10.02 10.37 16.08
N GLN A 181 -11.25 10.28 16.58
CA GLN A 181 -11.65 9.27 17.54
C GLN A 181 -11.89 7.91 16.87
N MET A 182 -11.69 6.86 17.64
CA MET A 182 -12.09 5.52 17.25
C MET A 182 -13.58 5.51 16.91
N PRO A 183 -14.01 5.01 15.74
CA PRO A 183 -15.42 4.89 15.43
C PRO A 183 -16.07 3.69 16.14
N SER A 184 -17.38 3.78 16.34
CA SER A 184 -18.22 2.63 16.65
C SER A 184 -18.16 1.61 15.51
N ILE A 185 -17.99 0.34 15.85
CA ILE A 185 -17.69 -0.72 14.87
C ILE A 185 -18.89 -1.01 13.94
N ALA A 186 -20.11 -1.06 14.45
CA ALA A 186 -21.27 -1.37 13.61
C ALA A 186 -21.52 -0.30 12.54
N PRO A 187 -21.54 1.02 12.84
CA PRO A 187 -21.59 2.06 11.82
C PRO A 187 -20.44 2.01 10.82
N TYR A 188 -19.21 1.73 11.27
CA TYR A 188 -18.06 1.60 10.39
C TYR A 188 -18.24 0.46 9.38
N ARG A 189 -18.68 -0.71 9.82
CA ARG A 189 -19.01 -1.83 8.94
C ARG A 189 -20.11 -1.46 7.91
N THR A 190 -21.16 -0.76 8.37
CA THR A 190 -22.24 -0.29 7.47
C THR A 190 -21.70 0.67 6.40
N PHE A 191 -20.77 1.55 6.77
CA PHE A 191 -20.11 2.45 5.83
C PHE A 191 -19.29 1.68 4.78
N LEU A 192 -18.50 0.68 5.20
CA LEU A 192 -17.74 -0.17 4.27
C LEU A 192 -18.64 -0.94 3.29
N ARG A 193 -19.77 -1.52 3.77
CA ARG A 193 -20.76 -2.15 2.88
C ARG A 193 -21.33 -1.16 1.86
N GLY A 194 -21.64 0.06 2.30
CA GLY A 194 -22.12 1.11 1.41
C GLY A 194 -21.09 1.51 0.36
N MET A 195 -19.81 1.56 0.72
CA MET A 195 -18.71 1.85 -0.21
C MET A 195 -18.57 0.73 -1.27
N ASN A 196 -18.61 -0.53 -0.84
CA ASN A 196 -18.58 -1.67 -1.76
C ASN A 196 -19.81 -1.68 -2.69
N ALA A 197 -21.01 -1.40 -2.17
CA ALA A 197 -22.23 -1.31 -2.97
C ALA A 197 -22.19 -0.15 -3.99
N LEU A 198 -21.50 0.96 -3.65
CA LEU A 198 -21.25 2.03 -4.61
C LEU A 198 -20.35 1.55 -5.75
N ALA A 199 -19.27 0.85 -5.43
CA ALA A 199 -18.34 0.32 -6.41
C ALA A 199 -19.06 -0.62 -7.40
N ASP A 200 -19.89 -1.54 -6.89
CA ASP A 200 -20.72 -2.41 -7.73
C ASP A 200 -21.64 -1.62 -8.64
N LYS A 201 -22.34 -0.62 -8.10
CA LYS A 201 -23.25 0.23 -8.88
C LYS A 201 -22.54 1.02 -9.99
N VAL A 202 -21.25 1.32 -9.80
CA VAL A 202 -20.40 1.97 -10.81
C VAL A 202 -19.81 0.95 -11.79
N GLY A 203 -19.78 -0.33 -11.42
CA GLY A 203 -19.17 -1.40 -12.20
C GLY A 203 -17.65 -1.44 -12.08
N VAL A 204 -17.10 -1.05 -10.90
CA VAL A 204 -15.66 -1.15 -10.59
C VAL A 204 -15.44 -2.09 -9.42
N LYS A 205 -14.27 -2.72 -9.39
CA LYS A 205 -13.80 -3.50 -8.23
C LYS A 205 -12.91 -2.64 -7.36
N ILE A 206 -13.17 -2.62 -6.06
CA ILE A 206 -12.19 -2.18 -5.07
C ILE A 206 -11.32 -3.40 -4.76
N ASP A 207 -10.07 -3.40 -5.21
CA ASP A 207 -9.17 -4.55 -5.08
C ASP A 207 -8.60 -4.65 -3.68
N TYR A 208 -8.29 -3.49 -3.08
CA TYR A 208 -7.61 -3.39 -1.80
C TYR A 208 -8.32 -2.40 -0.87
N ILE A 209 -8.32 -2.71 0.41
CA ILE A 209 -8.82 -1.82 1.46
C ILE A 209 -7.75 -1.66 2.54
N THR A 210 -7.32 -0.43 2.79
CA THR A 210 -6.61 -0.09 4.02
C THR A 210 -7.66 0.28 5.08
N PRO A 211 -7.76 -0.45 6.21
CA PRO A 211 -8.85 -0.22 7.17
C PRO A 211 -8.88 1.18 7.79
N TRP A 212 -7.74 1.90 7.83
CA TRP A 212 -7.65 3.27 8.32
C TRP A 212 -6.38 3.95 7.85
N ASN A 213 -6.41 5.28 7.66
CA ASN A 213 -5.23 6.07 7.35
C ASN A 213 -4.44 6.41 8.62
N GLU A 214 -3.13 6.26 8.60
CA GLU A 214 -2.18 6.66 9.66
C GLU A 214 -2.63 6.37 11.09
N PRO A 215 -3.00 5.12 11.43
CA PRO A 215 -3.55 4.81 12.75
C PRO A 215 -2.54 5.02 13.90
N ASN A 216 -1.26 5.20 13.62
CA ASN A 216 -0.21 5.54 14.59
C ASN A 216 -0.03 7.06 14.79
N HIS A 217 -0.81 7.89 14.09
CA HIS A 217 -0.73 9.36 14.17
C HIS A 217 -1.96 9.96 14.87
N PRO A 218 -1.79 10.92 15.82
CA PRO A 218 -2.88 11.46 16.65
C PRO A 218 -3.91 12.26 15.86
N GLY A 219 -3.60 12.70 14.65
CA GLY A 219 -4.55 13.37 13.78
C GLY A 219 -5.57 12.45 13.13
N PHE A 220 -5.34 11.13 13.15
CA PHE A 220 -6.17 10.15 12.47
C PHE A 220 -6.82 9.12 13.40
N LEU A 221 -6.14 8.72 14.48
CA LEU A 221 -6.70 7.78 15.45
C LEU A 221 -6.27 8.15 16.88
N GLN A 222 -7.21 8.16 17.81
CA GLN A 222 -6.97 8.46 19.22
C GLN A 222 -7.78 7.54 20.16
N PRO A 223 -7.29 7.32 21.40
CA PRO A 223 -5.99 7.76 21.92
C PRO A 223 -4.84 6.93 21.39
N GLN A 224 -3.67 7.55 21.26
CA GLN A 224 -2.45 6.85 20.84
C GLN A 224 -1.80 6.07 22.00
N ARG A 225 -1.85 6.63 23.23
CA ARG A 225 -1.18 6.13 24.42
C ARG A 225 -2.06 6.19 25.67
N ALA A 226 -1.74 5.37 26.66
CA ALA A 226 -2.46 5.34 27.94
C ALA A 226 -2.26 6.63 28.75
N THR A 227 -1.05 7.17 28.77
CA THR A 227 -0.71 8.45 29.42
C THR A 227 0.14 9.31 28.50
N CYS A 228 0.28 10.62 28.83
CA CYS A 228 1.09 11.56 28.05
C CYS A 228 2.61 11.37 28.28
N ASN A 229 3.06 10.13 28.26
CA ASN A 229 4.45 9.73 28.35
C ASN A 229 4.79 8.82 27.16
N ARG A 230 5.90 9.13 26.45
CA ARG A 230 6.36 8.36 25.29
C ARG A 230 6.67 6.89 25.61
N ARG A 231 6.93 6.56 26.87
CA ARG A 231 7.18 5.18 27.35
C ARG A 231 5.90 4.46 27.77
N SER A 232 4.76 5.18 27.87
CA SER A 232 3.51 4.54 28.24
C SER A 232 2.99 3.64 27.12
N LYS A 233 2.17 2.65 27.51
CA LYS A 233 1.61 1.67 26.58
C LYS A 233 0.91 2.32 25.40
N ALA A 234 1.25 1.91 24.18
CA ALA A 234 0.55 2.28 22.96
C ALA A 234 -0.84 1.60 22.92
N LEU A 235 -1.89 2.39 22.78
CA LEU A 235 -3.30 1.92 22.69
C LEU A 235 -3.76 1.79 21.24
N ALA A 236 -3.23 2.63 20.35
CA ALA A 236 -3.63 2.69 18.94
C ALA A 236 -3.52 1.36 18.19
N PRO A 237 -2.52 0.47 18.41
CA PRO A 237 -2.47 -0.82 17.75
C PRO A 237 -3.70 -1.70 18.01
N ARG A 238 -4.18 -1.74 19.26
CA ARG A 238 -5.38 -2.50 19.63
C ARG A 238 -6.67 -1.87 19.10
N ALA A 239 -6.73 -0.53 19.04
CA ALA A 239 -7.85 0.17 18.44
C ALA A 239 -7.92 -0.12 16.93
N TYR A 240 -6.79 -0.03 16.25
CA TYR A 240 -6.68 -0.36 14.83
C TYR A 240 -7.04 -1.83 14.54
N ALA A 241 -6.61 -2.76 15.38
CA ALA A 241 -6.96 -4.17 15.23
C ALA A 241 -8.48 -4.42 15.21
N LYS A 242 -9.28 -3.63 15.94
CA LYS A 242 -10.75 -3.70 15.86
C LYS A 242 -11.27 -3.25 14.49
N LEU A 243 -10.67 -2.21 13.90
CA LEU A 243 -11.03 -1.75 12.55
C LEU A 243 -10.66 -2.78 11.49
N VAL A 244 -9.49 -3.39 11.61
CA VAL A 244 -9.04 -4.47 10.70
C VAL A 244 -10.04 -5.63 10.72
N ARG A 245 -10.37 -6.17 11.91
CA ARG A 245 -11.34 -7.26 12.04
C ARG A 245 -12.74 -6.88 11.54
N ALA A 246 -13.11 -5.60 11.69
CA ALA A 246 -14.37 -5.09 11.14
C ALA A 246 -14.33 -5.05 9.61
N ALA A 247 -13.22 -4.60 9.03
CA ALA A 247 -13.05 -4.55 7.58
C ALA A 247 -13.02 -5.97 6.98
N GLN A 248 -12.33 -6.93 7.61
CA GLN A 248 -12.31 -8.33 7.16
C GLN A 248 -13.72 -8.93 7.00
N LYS A 249 -14.64 -8.59 7.91
CA LYS A 249 -16.04 -9.07 7.85
C LYS A 249 -16.85 -8.47 6.71
N GLU A 250 -16.36 -7.40 6.08
CA GLU A 250 -17.02 -6.70 4.99
C GLU A 250 -16.27 -6.83 3.66
N LEU A 251 -15.18 -7.61 3.64
CA LEU A 251 -14.48 -7.93 2.41
C LEU A 251 -15.40 -8.71 1.46
N ARG A 252 -15.30 -8.37 0.21
CA ARG A 252 -15.85 -9.15 -0.87
C ARG A 252 -14.84 -10.16 -1.39
N TYR A 253 -15.32 -11.11 -2.19
CA TYR A 253 -14.47 -12.05 -2.87
C TYR A 253 -13.35 -11.31 -3.62
N GLU A 254 -12.12 -11.80 -3.48
CA GLU A 254 -10.89 -11.24 -4.06
C GLU A 254 -10.48 -9.83 -3.58
N GLN A 255 -11.11 -9.27 -2.55
CA GLN A 255 -10.59 -8.08 -1.90
C GLN A 255 -9.52 -8.43 -0.89
N THR A 256 -8.44 -7.66 -0.86
CA THR A 256 -7.31 -7.86 0.05
C THR A 256 -7.17 -6.68 1.03
N ILE A 257 -6.87 -6.98 2.29
CA ILE A 257 -6.50 -5.96 3.28
C ILE A 257 -5.05 -5.54 3.04
N VAL A 258 -4.84 -4.24 2.91
CA VAL A 258 -3.52 -3.62 3.07
C VAL A 258 -3.40 -3.12 4.50
N LEU A 259 -2.62 -3.82 5.32
CA LEU A 259 -2.41 -3.44 6.72
C LEU A 259 -1.57 -2.17 6.84
N GLY A 260 -1.57 -1.57 8.02
CA GLY A 260 -0.69 -0.45 8.35
C GLY A 260 -1.17 0.88 7.82
N SER A 261 -0.64 1.32 6.66
CA SER A 261 -0.72 2.71 6.19
C SER A 261 -0.23 3.68 7.26
N LEU A 262 0.93 3.33 7.87
CA LEU A 262 1.44 4.05 9.02
C LEU A 262 2.11 5.37 8.62
N ALA A 263 1.88 6.42 9.41
CA ALA A 263 2.65 7.65 9.31
C ALA A 263 4.16 7.38 9.48
N GLY A 264 5.00 8.18 8.83
CA GLY A 264 6.46 8.08 8.88
C GLY A 264 7.07 8.45 10.24
N LEU A 265 6.51 7.97 11.33
CA LEU A 265 7.00 8.17 12.69
C LEU A 265 7.95 7.03 13.05
N GLN A 266 9.26 7.25 12.91
CA GLN A 266 10.25 6.25 13.26
C GLN A 266 10.29 5.99 14.76
N GLN A 267 10.36 7.05 15.57
CA GLN A 267 10.48 6.96 17.02
C GLN A 267 9.15 7.21 17.76
N PRO A 268 8.95 6.58 18.93
CA PRO A 268 7.83 6.86 19.81
C PRO A 268 7.76 8.35 20.18
N ARG A 269 6.56 8.91 20.13
CA ARG A 269 6.28 10.30 20.56
C ARG A 269 5.24 10.32 21.68
N VAL A 270 5.16 11.44 22.38
CA VAL A 270 4.14 11.62 23.45
C VAL A 270 2.73 11.39 22.90
N TYR A 271 2.46 11.88 21.70
CA TYR A 271 1.13 11.83 21.07
C TYR A 271 1.03 10.87 19.87
N GLY A 272 2.07 10.08 19.58
CA GLY A 272 2.08 9.16 18.45
C GLY A 272 2.89 7.91 18.74
N ALA A 273 2.54 6.80 18.12
CA ALA A 273 3.32 5.58 18.17
C ALA A 273 4.34 5.52 17.03
N GLY A 274 5.60 5.15 17.30
CA GLY A 274 6.55 4.81 16.26
C GLY A 274 6.09 3.62 15.44
N ALA A 275 6.48 3.53 14.17
CA ALA A 275 6.01 2.47 13.29
C ALA A 275 6.33 1.07 13.83
N ALA A 276 7.58 0.80 14.20
CA ALA A 276 7.98 -0.48 14.79
C ALA A 276 7.27 -0.76 16.13
N GLU A 277 7.10 0.26 17.00
CA GLU A 277 6.33 0.13 18.24
C GLU A 277 4.86 -0.23 17.95
N PHE A 278 4.25 0.41 16.95
CA PHE A 278 2.88 0.12 16.57
C PHE A 278 2.72 -1.33 16.11
N ILE A 279 3.62 -1.80 15.25
CA ILE A 279 3.63 -3.18 14.75
C ILE A 279 3.81 -4.17 15.92
N LYS A 280 4.76 -3.93 16.84
CA LYS A 280 4.96 -4.74 18.04
C LYS A 280 3.68 -4.84 18.88
N GLY A 281 2.91 -3.75 18.98
CA GLY A 281 1.64 -3.68 19.72
C GLY A 281 0.44 -4.33 19.01
N LEU A 282 0.53 -4.65 17.70
CA LEU A 282 -0.55 -5.36 17.01
C LEU A 282 -0.71 -6.78 17.53
N PRO A 283 -1.94 -7.28 17.73
CA PRO A 283 -2.20 -8.71 17.94
C PRO A 283 -1.67 -9.53 16.76
N ARG A 284 -1.13 -10.73 17.04
CA ARG A 284 -0.50 -11.58 16.01
C ARG A 284 -1.49 -11.99 14.91
N ASP A 285 -2.73 -12.33 15.27
CA ASP A 285 -3.81 -12.65 14.33
C ASP A 285 -4.08 -11.53 13.33
N VAL A 286 -3.94 -10.26 13.76
CA VAL A 286 -4.08 -9.10 12.87
C VAL A 286 -2.81 -8.82 12.07
N ALA A 287 -1.65 -8.88 12.70
CA ALA A 287 -0.37 -8.63 12.02
C ALA A 287 -0.11 -9.65 10.91
N CYS A 288 -0.60 -10.89 11.08
CA CYS A 288 -0.38 -12.00 10.16
C CYS A 288 -1.52 -12.22 9.12
N ILE A 289 -2.50 -11.31 9.04
CA ILE A 289 -3.51 -11.36 7.96
C ILE A 289 -2.80 -11.30 6.61
N GLU A 290 -3.27 -12.09 5.65
CA GLU A 290 -2.75 -12.08 4.28
C GLU A 290 -2.84 -10.69 3.65
N GLY A 291 -1.86 -10.38 2.79
CA GLY A 291 -1.76 -9.10 2.10
C GLY A 291 -0.57 -8.25 2.55
N PRO A 292 -0.30 -7.15 1.83
CA PRO A 292 0.85 -6.28 2.08
C PRO A 292 0.65 -5.41 3.32
N PHE A 293 1.77 -4.87 3.80
CA PHE A 293 1.79 -3.88 4.88
C PHE A 293 2.24 -2.53 4.33
N ALA A 294 1.44 -1.48 4.49
CA ALA A 294 1.76 -0.15 4.00
C ALA A 294 2.44 0.72 5.06
N GLN A 295 3.51 1.39 4.65
CA GLN A 295 4.25 2.38 5.42
C GLN A 295 4.41 3.65 4.59
N HIS A 296 4.15 4.82 5.18
CA HIS A 296 4.41 6.11 4.53
C HIS A 296 5.88 6.51 4.74
N ALA A 297 6.56 6.87 3.67
CA ALA A 297 7.97 7.20 3.67
C ALA A 297 8.26 8.41 2.78
N TYR A 298 8.23 9.60 3.37
CA TYR A 298 8.50 10.85 2.67
C TYR A 298 9.99 11.19 2.68
N ILE A 299 10.43 11.88 1.63
CA ILE A 299 11.83 12.19 1.37
C ILE A 299 12.10 13.66 1.68
N GLY A 300 13.13 13.90 2.48
CA GLY A 300 13.47 15.22 2.98
C GLY A 300 12.62 15.66 4.16
N THR A 301 12.66 16.93 4.48
CA THR A 301 11.89 17.51 5.60
C THR A 301 11.11 18.71 5.10
N PRO A 302 9.86 18.88 5.55
CA PRO A 302 9.09 20.06 5.19
C PRO A 302 9.81 21.33 5.67
N GLY A 303 9.75 22.38 4.85
CA GLY A 303 10.19 23.71 5.26
C GLY A 303 9.42 24.19 6.49
N ARG A 304 10.08 24.94 7.38
CA ARG A 304 9.38 25.70 8.40
C ARG A 304 8.72 26.92 7.74
N ARG A 305 7.67 27.48 8.35
CA ARG A 305 7.02 28.70 7.83
C ARG A 305 8.06 29.76 7.42
N GLY A 306 8.07 30.15 6.15
CA GLY A 306 8.98 31.13 5.57
C GLY A 306 10.40 30.63 5.25
N ARG A 307 10.65 29.31 5.35
CA ARG A 307 11.92 28.70 4.91
C ARG A 307 11.65 27.61 3.89
N GLU A 308 12.50 27.56 2.86
CA GLU A 308 12.45 26.47 1.87
C GLU A 308 12.67 25.09 2.53
N PRO A 309 12.12 24.03 1.96
CA PRO A 309 12.43 22.66 2.35
C PRO A 309 13.93 22.41 2.28
N ARG A 310 14.49 21.67 3.23
CA ARG A 310 15.88 21.24 3.12
C ARG A 310 16.03 20.30 1.93
N ARG A 311 17.07 20.53 1.12
CA ARG A 311 17.42 19.63 0.02
C ARG A 311 17.58 18.21 0.54
N ALA A 312 16.86 17.29 -0.06
CA ALA A 312 16.97 15.87 0.25
C ALA A 312 18.30 15.34 -0.31
N ASN A 313 19.07 14.64 0.52
CA ASN A 313 20.27 13.96 0.08
C ASN A 313 19.88 12.62 -0.59
N PRO A 314 20.23 12.39 -1.87
CA PRO A 314 19.92 11.12 -2.56
C PRO A 314 20.43 9.89 -1.81
N ALA A 315 21.62 9.95 -1.20
CA ALA A 315 22.18 8.83 -0.44
C ALA A 315 21.36 8.49 0.82
N SER A 316 20.80 9.50 1.51
CA SER A 316 19.87 9.23 2.63
C SER A 316 18.48 8.85 2.17
N ALA A 317 18.04 9.31 1.00
CA ALA A 317 16.79 8.86 0.38
C ALA A 317 16.84 7.37 0.00
N ALA A 318 18.00 6.88 -0.44
CA ALA A 318 18.23 5.47 -0.74
C ALA A 318 18.34 4.58 0.50
N ARG A 319 18.70 5.15 1.66
CA ARG A 319 18.84 4.44 2.94
C ARG A 319 17.63 4.75 3.84
N HIS A 320 16.55 4.05 3.66
CA HIS A 320 15.32 4.25 4.46
C HIS A 320 15.32 3.34 5.70
N SER A 321 16.04 3.73 6.77
CA SER A 321 16.08 3.01 8.05
C SER A 321 14.67 2.75 8.64
N LEU A 322 13.69 3.60 8.35
CA LEU A 322 12.30 3.38 8.73
C LEU A 322 11.72 2.10 8.11
N ILE A 323 12.05 1.78 6.86
CA ILE A 323 11.56 0.56 6.20
C ILE A 323 12.23 -0.66 6.82
N ASP A 324 13.52 -0.58 7.12
CA ASP A 324 14.24 -1.66 7.79
C ASP A 324 13.68 -1.93 9.19
N ASP A 325 13.37 -0.89 9.97
CA ASP A 325 12.73 -0.99 11.30
C ASP A 325 11.34 -1.65 11.20
N VAL A 326 10.57 -1.32 10.16
CA VAL A 326 9.24 -1.89 9.90
C VAL A 326 9.35 -3.36 9.53
N LEU A 327 10.26 -3.72 8.62
CA LEU A 327 10.52 -5.11 8.22
C LEU A 327 10.94 -5.95 9.43
N ALA A 328 11.91 -5.50 10.21
CA ALA A 328 12.35 -6.20 11.42
C ALA A 328 11.20 -6.40 12.43
N ALA A 329 10.31 -5.40 12.60
CA ALA A 329 9.18 -5.51 13.49
C ALA A 329 8.11 -6.49 12.98
N LEU A 330 7.90 -6.58 11.67
CA LEU A 330 7.00 -7.55 11.04
C LEU A 330 7.56 -8.98 11.14
N ASP A 331 8.84 -9.18 10.86
CA ASP A 331 9.50 -10.48 10.94
C ASP A 331 9.48 -11.03 12.37
N ALA A 332 9.61 -10.15 13.38
CA ALA A 332 9.46 -10.50 14.79
C ALA A 332 8.05 -11.03 15.14
N LYS A 333 7.04 -10.82 14.30
CA LYS A 333 5.70 -11.43 14.48
C LYS A 333 5.66 -12.92 14.14
N ARG A 334 6.67 -13.43 13.43
CA ARG A 334 6.76 -14.85 13.01
C ARG A 334 5.47 -15.33 12.33
N CYS A 335 5.00 -14.58 11.37
CA CYS A 335 3.88 -14.99 10.52
C CYS A 335 4.31 -16.13 9.59
N ALA A 336 3.37 -16.99 9.19
CA ALA A 336 3.65 -18.07 8.23
C ALA A 336 4.07 -17.53 6.85
N GLN A 337 3.51 -16.37 6.47
CA GLN A 337 3.85 -15.69 5.23
C GLN A 337 4.73 -14.48 5.48
N ILE A 338 5.77 -14.33 4.66
CA ILE A 338 6.61 -13.13 4.64
C ILE A 338 5.80 -11.94 4.16
N LYS A 339 5.78 -10.85 4.94
CA LYS A 339 5.05 -9.64 4.59
C LYS A 339 5.81 -8.80 3.56
N GLN A 340 5.11 -8.47 2.48
CA GLN A 340 5.54 -7.47 1.53
C GLN A 340 5.19 -6.06 2.03
N ILE A 341 6.00 -5.09 1.66
CA ILE A 341 5.81 -3.68 2.00
C ILE A 341 5.29 -2.91 0.79
N TRP A 342 4.28 -2.08 1.03
CA TRP A 342 3.90 -1.02 0.13
C TRP A 342 4.32 0.33 0.72
N ILE A 343 5.05 1.14 -0.03
CA ILE A 343 5.28 2.53 0.33
C ILE A 343 3.99 3.29 0.06
N GLY A 344 3.05 3.25 1.02
CA GLY A 344 1.66 3.67 0.85
C GLY A 344 1.47 5.16 0.55
N GLU A 345 2.42 5.98 0.96
CA GLU A 345 2.56 7.38 0.56
C GLU A 345 4.02 7.78 0.53
N THR A 346 4.43 8.47 -0.53
CA THR A 346 5.74 9.10 -0.64
C THR A 346 5.70 10.36 -1.51
N GLY A 347 6.81 11.05 -1.54
CA GLY A 347 7.09 12.26 -2.33
C GLY A 347 8.25 13.01 -1.72
N THR A 348 8.78 13.99 -2.44
CA THR A 348 9.87 14.83 -1.97
C THR A 348 9.36 16.23 -1.65
N PHE A 349 9.76 16.76 -0.49
CA PHE A 349 9.37 18.12 -0.08
C PHE A 349 10.08 19.22 -0.89
N ASP A 350 11.22 18.90 -1.51
CA ASP A 350 11.98 19.82 -2.36
C ASP A 350 11.74 19.59 -3.87
N HIS A 351 10.80 18.70 -4.22
CA HIS A 351 10.39 18.34 -5.58
C HIS A 351 11.52 17.87 -6.51
N ARG A 352 12.66 17.42 -5.94
CA ARG A 352 13.83 17.04 -6.73
C ARG A 352 13.73 15.62 -7.27
N CYS A 353 14.11 15.50 -8.54
CA CYS A 353 14.14 14.25 -9.28
C CYS A 353 15.15 13.26 -8.67
N GLU A 354 16.36 13.71 -8.34
CA GLU A 354 17.47 12.85 -7.95
C GLU A 354 17.18 12.08 -6.66
N ALA A 355 16.61 12.78 -5.67
CA ALA A 355 16.26 12.16 -4.39
C ALA A 355 15.12 11.14 -4.55
N MET A 356 14.09 11.48 -5.34
CA MET A 356 12.99 10.56 -5.64
C MET A 356 13.46 9.34 -6.42
N SER A 357 14.29 9.55 -7.45
CA SER A 357 14.87 8.47 -8.24
C SER A 357 15.74 7.52 -7.40
N ALA A 358 16.56 8.07 -6.48
CA ALA A 358 17.38 7.26 -5.57
C ALA A 358 16.51 6.37 -4.67
N ALA A 359 15.42 6.91 -4.11
CA ALA A 359 14.49 6.15 -3.30
C ALA A 359 13.76 5.06 -4.08
N LEU A 360 13.19 5.40 -5.25
CA LEU A 360 12.50 4.43 -6.11
C LEU A 360 13.42 3.28 -6.52
N ARG A 361 14.69 3.57 -6.88
CA ARG A 361 15.68 2.54 -7.19
C ARG A 361 16.04 1.67 -5.99
N ALA A 362 16.13 2.25 -4.80
CA ALA A 362 16.41 1.50 -3.59
C ALA A 362 15.27 0.54 -3.26
N TRP A 363 14.03 1.01 -3.36
CA TRP A 363 12.84 0.17 -3.15
C TRP A 363 12.70 -0.90 -4.22
N ALA A 364 12.95 -0.59 -5.50
CA ALA A 364 12.93 -1.58 -6.58
C ALA A 364 13.98 -2.70 -6.43
N ARG A 365 15.08 -2.45 -5.71
CA ARG A 365 16.09 -3.47 -5.39
C ARG A 365 15.79 -4.28 -4.13
N ASN A 366 14.81 -3.86 -3.35
CA ASN A 366 14.39 -4.56 -2.15
C ASN A 366 13.25 -5.51 -2.50
N ASP A 367 13.51 -6.80 -2.48
CA ASP A 367 12.56 -7.88 -2.81
C ASP A 367 11.34 -7.96 -1.87
N ARG A 368 11.37 -7.17 -0.78
CA ARG A 368 10.27 -7.02 0.18
C ARG A 368 9.40 -5.79 -0.11
N VAL A 369 9.70 -4.98 -1.13
CA VAL A 369 8.92 -3.78 -1.48
C VAL A 369 8.28 -3.95 -2.86
N ASP A 370 6.96 -4.15 -2.89
CA ASP A 370 6.22 -4.44 -4.11
C ASP A 370 5.68 -3.19 -4.81
N ALA A 371 5.37 -2.14 -4.06
CA ALA A 371 4.73 -0.95 -4.62
C ALA A 371 5.12 0.34 -3.90
N ALA A 372 5.13 1.45 -4.65
CA ALA A 372 5.29 2.79 -4.11
C ALA A 372 4.23 3.75 -4.67
N PHE A 373 3.63 4.56 -3.80
CA PHE A 373 2.53 5.47 -4.12
C PHE A 373 2.95 6.93 -3.97
N GLN A 374 2.93 7.68 -5.06
CA GLN A 374 3.09 9.13 -5.00
C GLN A 374 1.89 9.78 -4.30
N TYR A 375 2.16 10.68 -3.38
CA TYR A 375 1.15 11.49 -2.68
C TYR A 375 1.40 12.97 -2.95
N THR A 376 0.65 13.68 -3.78
CA THR A 376 -0.41 13.39 -4.73
C THR A 376 0.08 13.77 -6.12
N PHE A 377 -0.71 13.62 -7.21
CA PHE A 377 -0.29 14.21 -8.49
C PHE A 377 -0.33 15.73 -8.39
N ARG A 378 -1.51 16.32 -8.09
CA ARG A 378 -1.61 17.75 -7.78
C ARG A 378 -1.17 18.01 -6.34
N GLU A 379 -0.25 18.93 -6.16
CA GLU A 379 0.22 19.33 -4.85
C GLU A 379 -0.89 19.85 -3.94
N ALA A 380 -0.93 19.37 -2.71
CA ALA A 380 -1.79 19.92 -1.66
C ALA A 380 -1.07 21.06 -0.94
N HIS A 381 -1.71 22.22 -0.80
CA HIS A 381 -1.09 23.41 -0.17
C HIS A 381 -0.53 23.15 1.24
N ALA A 382 -1.20 22.30 2.01
CA ALA A 382 -0.76 21.97 3.37
C ALA A 382 0.34 20.90 3.43
N PHE A 383 0.62 20.23 2.32
CA PHE A 383 1.58 19.14 2.25
C PHE A 383 2.26 19.09 0.85
N PRO A 384 3.33 19.88 0.68
CA PRO A 384 3.91 20.17 -0.62
C PRO A 384 4.85 19.06 -1.11
N VAL A 385 4.30 17.96 -1.58
CA VAL A 385 5.05 16.82 -2.14
C VAL A 385 4.49 16.34 -3.49
N GLY A 386 3.60 17.15 -4.12
CA GLY A 386 2.98 16.81 -5.39
C GLY A 386 3.96 16.73 -6.56
N LEU A 387 3.49 16.24 -7.70
CA LEU A 387 4.25 16.21 -8.96
C LEU A 387 4.00 17.43 -9.82
N VAL A 388 2.90 18.11 -9.60
CA VAL A 388 2.56 19.38 -10.25
C VAL A 388 2.03 20.38 -9.24
N SER A 389 2.24 21.67 -9.53
CA SER A 389 1.77 22.75 -8.67
C SER A 389 0.25 22.71 -8.46
N PRO A 390 -0.28 23.35 -7.38
CA PRO A 390 -1.72 23.43 -7.16
C PRO A 390 -2.52 24.04 -8.31
N SER A 391 -1.90 24.92 -9.10
CA SER A 391 -2.51 25.54 -10.28
C SER A 391 -2.43 24.66 -11.56
N LEU A 392 -1.76 23.50 -11.50
CA LEU A 392 -1.48 22.59 -12.63
C LEU A 392 -0.57 23.20 -13.74
N LYS A 393 0.01 24.38 -13.51
CA LYS A 393 0.82 25.08 -14.51
C LYS A 393 2.28 24.61 -14.51
N VAL A 394 2.84 24.28 -13.34
CA VAL A 394 4.23 23.87 -13.16
C VAL A 394 4.30 22.39 -12.90
N THR A 395 5.11 21.67 -13.69
CA THR A 395 5.47 20.27 -13.41
C THR A 395 6.82 20.26 -12.73
N TYR A 396 6.88 19.65 -11.56
CA TYR A 396 8.11 19.56 -10.77
C TYR A 396 9.06 18.50 -11.32
N SER A 397 10.35 18.62 -11.03
CA SER A 397 11.37 17.71 -11.57
C SER A 397 11.20 16.27 -11.07
N SER A 398 10.63 16.08 -9.88
CA SER A 398 10.30 14.75 -9.31
C SER A 398 9.36 13.93 -10.20
N TYR A 399 8.53 14.57 -11.06
CA TYR A 399 7.70 13.87 -12.03
C TYR A 399 8.54 12.99 -12.97
N ARG A 400 9.74 13.44 -13.36
CA ARG A 400 10.62 12.66 -14.27
C ARG A 400 11.06 11.34 -13.64
N ALA A 401 11.32 11.32 -12.33
CA ALA A 401 11.64 10.09 -11.62
C ALA A 401 10.51 9.07 -11.73
N TRP A 402 9.28 9.48 -11.45
CA TRP A 402 8.10 8.61 -11.57
C TRP A 402 7.82 8.17 -13.00
N PHE A 403 7.92 9.09 -13.94
CA PHE A 403 7.72 8.80 -15.37
C PHE A 403 8.72 7.75 -15.89
N ALA A 404 9.97 7.82 -15.43
CA ALA A 404 10.98 6.84 -15.80
C ALA A 404 10.62 5.41 -15.35
N PHE A 405 9.92 5.25 -14.21
CA PHE A 405 9.45 3.96 -13.72
C PHE A 405 8.13 3.47 -14.35
N ALA A 406 7.44 4.31 -15.13
CA ALA A 406 6.16 3.98 -15.78
C ALA A 406 6.24 2.77 -16.74
N GLY A 407 7.44 2.47 -17.25
CA GLY A 407 7.70 1.30 -18.11
C GLY A 407 8.21 0.07 -17.38
N GLY A 408 8.29 0.11 -16.04
CA GLY A 408 8.95 -0.89 -15.20
C GLY A 408 10.41 -0.53 -14.90
N PRO A 409 10.96 -1.03 -13.78
CA PRO A 409 12.30 -0.67 -13.32
C PRO A 409 13.43 -1.06 -14.27
N GLU A 410 13.23 -2.06 -15.12
CA GLU A 410 14.20 -2.51 -16.12
C GLU A 410 14.45 -1.47 -17.21
N LYS A 411 13.48 -0.60 -17.47
CA LYS A 411 13.55 0.46 -18.50
C LYS A 411 14.00 1.80 -17.93
N VAL A 412 14.29 1.87 -16.63
CA VAL A 412 14.70 3.12 -16.00
C VAL A 412 16.12 3.49 -16.47
N PRO A 413 16.29 4.64 -17.15
CA PRO A 413 17.62 5.08 -17.59
C PRO A 413 18.55 5.29 -16.40
N ALA A 414 19.85 5.16 -16.61
CA ALA A 414 20.86 5.35 -15.57
C ALA A 414 20.72 6.71 -14.86
N SER A 415 20.31 7.73 -15.57
CA SER A 415 20.00 9.07 -15.04
C SER A 415 18.67 9.57 -15.61
N PRO A 416 17.52 9.34 -14.95
CA PRO A 416 16.24 9.84 -15.38
C PRO A 416 16.07 11.35 -15.12
N CYS A 417 17.00 11.91 -14.38
CA CYS A 417 17.01 13.30 -13.95
C CYS A 417 17.93 14.17 -14.81
#